data_578c0380affcebe80cd19bc79613f3e9
#
_entry.id   578c0380affcebe80cd19bc79613f3e9
#
_cell.length_a   1.000
_cell.length_b   1.000
_cell.length_c   1.000
_cell.angle_alpha   90.00
_cell.angle_beta   90.00
_cell.angle_gamma   90.00
#
_symmetry.space_group_name_H-M   'P 1'
#
loop_
_entity.id
_entity.type
_entity.pdbx_description
1 polymer ?
#
loop_
_entity_poly.entity_id
_entity_poly.type
_entity_poly.pdbx_seq_one_letter_code
_entity_poly.pdbx_strand_id
1 'polypeptide(L)'
;NSSFNIVEGCGGFFSPIANKKLTADLAVQLNLPIILVVKNTLGCINHTLLSIQSIKNLGLEIKFIVLNNISKNTPLDNFEELSNYTDIPIFKLGYNENLSPIVLETII
;
A
#
# COMPACT_ATOMS: atom_id res chain seq x y z
N ASN A 1 -22.21 3.46 14.71
CA ASN A 1 -21.77 2.08 14.59
C ASN A 1 -20.26 1.99 14.74
N SER A 2 -19.83 1.11 15.59
CA SER A 2 -18.41 0.89 15.88
C SER A 2 -17.73 -0.08 14.90
N SER A 3 -18.38 -0.46 13.81
CA SER A 3 -17.83 -1.37 12.84
C SER A 3 -16.60 -0.78 12.16
N PHE A 4 -15.58 -1.61 12.01
CA PHE A 4 -14.40 -1.28 11.26
C PHE A 4 -14.47 -1.99 9.90
N ASN A 5 -14.41 -1.22 8.83
CA ASN A 5 -14.53 -1.75 7.48
C ASN A 5 -13.26 -1.48 6.68
N ILE A 6 -12.81 -2.50 5.95
CA ILE A 6 -11.70 -2.39 5.03
C ILE A 6 -12.24 -2.64 3.62
N VAL A 7 -11.94 -1.73 2.70
CA VAL A 7 -12.24 -1.91 1.28
C VAL A 7 -10.93 -2.23 0.58
N GLU A 8 -10.87 -3.36 -0.10
CA GLU A 8 -9.65 -3.81 -0.77
C GLU A 8 -9.79 -3.71 -2.28
N GLY A 9 -8.77 -3.13 -2.91
CA GLY A 9 -8.64 -3.13 -4.35
C GLY A 9 -7.50 -4.05 -4.77
N CYS A 10 -7.64 -4.72 -5.89
CA CYS A 10 -6.59 -5.59 -6.43
C CYS A 10 -6.00 -5.05 -7.71
N GLY A 11 -4.78 -5.48 -8.01
CA GLY A 11 -4.01 -4.99 -9.14
C GLY A 11 -3.34 -3.67 -8.80
N GLY A 12 -3.08 -2.85 -9.78
CA GLY A 12 -2.47 -1.55 -9.56
C GLY A 12 -3.50 -0.46 -9.30
N PHE A 13 -3.02 0.71 -8.87
CA PHE A 13 -3.89 1.84 -8.59
C PHE A 13 -4.70 2.29 -9.81
N PHE A 14 -4.14 2.14 -11.00
CA PHE A 14 -4.83 2.45 -12.24
C PHE A 14 -5.38 1.20 -12.96
N SER A 15 -5.55 0.10 -12.25
CA SER A 15 -6.15 -1.10 -12.84
C SER A 15 -7.65 -0.90 -13.06
N PRO A 16 -8.18 -1.35 -14.21
CA PRO A 16 -9.62 -1.31 -14.45
C PRO A 16 -10.38 -2.22 -13.49
N ILE A 17 -11.47 -1.72 -12.93
CA ILE A 17 -12.37 -2.49 -12.06
C ILE A 17 -13.77 -2.62 -12.66
N ALA A 18 -14.08 -1.78 -13.60
CA ALA A 18 -15.37 -1.78 -14.32
C ALA A 18 -15.18 -1.04 -15.64
N ASN A 19 -16.23 -0.98 -16.46
CA ASN A 19 -16.16 -0.27 -17.73
C ASN A 19 -15.83 1.22 -17.50
N LYS A 20 -14.67 1.66 -18.02
CA LYS A 20 -14.17 3.03 -17.91
C LYS A 20 -13.97 3.49 -16.46
N LYS A 21 -13.77 2.54 -15.53
CA LYS A 21 -13.50 2.85 -14.13
C LYS A 21 -12.24 2.13 -13.66
N LEU A 22 -11.39 2.86 -12.98
CA LEU A 22 -10.14 2.36 -12.40
C LEU A 22 -10.27 2.24 -10.89
N THR A 23 -9.36 1.49 -10.27
CA THR A 23 -9.25 1.45 -8.81
C THR A 23 -9.13 2.87 -8.23
N ALA A 24 -8.38 3.75 -8.90
CA ALA A 24 -8.23 5.15 -8.49
C ALA A 24 -9.58 5.88 -8.40
N ASP A 25 -10.50 5.61 -9.33
CA ASP A 25 -11.82 6.25 -9.31
C ASP A 25 -12.61 5.84 -8.08
N LEU A 26 -12.55 4.57 -7.70
CA LEU A 26 -13.17 4.08 -6.48
C LEU A 26 -12.55 4.73 -5.25
N ALA A 27 -11.22 4.83 -5.21
CA ALA A 27 -10.51 5.44 -4.10
C ALA A 27 -10.93 6.90 -3.90
N VAL A 28 -11.05 7.66 -4.99
CA VAL A 28 -11.51 9.06 -4.94
C VAL A 28 -12.94 9.13 -4.42
N GLN A 29 -13.81 8.26 -4.90
CA GLN A 29 -15.21 8.23 -4.49
C GLN A 29 -15.37 7.93 -3.00
N LEU A 30 -14.60 6.98 -2.48
CA LEU A 30 -14.63 6.62 -1.07
C LEU A 30 -13.96 7.68 -0.19
N ASN A 31 -12.93 8.32 -0.69
CA ASN A 31 -12.16 9.35 0.03
C ASN A 31 -11.72 8.89 1.42
N LEU A 32 -11.25 7.67 1.53
CA LEU A 32 -10.73 7.08 2.76
C LEU A 32 -9.21 7.07 2.75
N PRO A 33 -8.57 7.08 3.92
CA PRO A 33 -7.12 6.89 4.00
C PRO A 33 -6.73 5.56 3.36
N ILE A 34 -5.59 5.55 2.67
CA ILE A 34 -5.10 4.41 1.92
C ILE A 34 -3.96 3.74 2.66
N ILE A 35 -3.99 2.41 2.69
CA ILE A 35 -2.85 1.59 3.06
C ILE A 35 -2.32 0.99 1.77
N LEU A 36 -1.05 1.24 1.47
CA LEU A 36 -0.44 0.76 0.25
C LEU A 36 0.35 -0.50 0.54
N VAL A 37 -0.12 -1.64 0.01
CA VAL A 37 0.55 -2.93 0.19
C VAL A 37 1.42 -3.20 -1.03
N VAL A 38 2.71 -3.40 -0.80
CA VAL A 38 3.72 -3.54 -1.85
C VAL A 38 4.39 -4.89 -1.72
N LYS A 39 4.47 -5.63 -2.82
CA LYS A 39 5.27 -6.86 -2.87
C LYS A 39 6.74 -6.49 -2.89
N ASN A 40 7.54 -7.10 -2.00
CA ASN A 40 8.98 -6.86 -1.94
C ASN A 40 9.68 -7.63 -3.07
N THR A 41 9.69 -7.05 -4.25
CA THR A 41 10.24 -7.65 -5.47
C THR A 41 11.11 -6.63 -6.20
N LEU A 42 11.84 -7.11 -7.19
CA LEU A 42 12.61 -6.22 -8.08
C LEU A 42 11.66 -5.24 -8.78
N GLY A 43 12.02 -3.98 -8.78
CA GLY A 43 11.20 -2.92 -9.39
C GLY A 43 10.13 -2.34 -8.48
N CYS A 44 9.98 -2.84 -7.25
CA CYS A 44 8.92 -2.35 -6.37
C CYS A 44 9.12 -0.90 -5.94
N ILE A 45 10.37 -0.40 -5.89
CA ILE A 45 10.63 1.00 -5.56
C ILE A 45 9.97 1.91 -6.59
N ASN A 46 10.22 1.65 -7.87
CA ASN A 46 9.63 2.44 -8.95
C ASN A 46 8.11 2.41 -8.91
N HIS A 47 7.53 1.22 -8.79
CA HIS A 47 6.07 1.08 -8.75
C HIS A 47 5.46 1.77 -7.52
N THR A 48 6.11 1.67 -6.38
CA THR A 48 5.65 2.30 -5.15
C THR A 48 5.67 3.82 -5.26
N LEU A 49 6.77 4.38 -5.76
CA LEU A 49 6.88 5.84 -5.91
C LEU A 49 5.88 6.39 -6.92
N LEU A 50 5.63 5.66 -8.01
CA LEU A 50 4.60 6.03 -8.98
C LEU A 50 3.20 6.01 -8.33
N SER A 51 2.91 4.98 -7.55
CA SER A 51 1.64 4.87 -6.84
C SER A 51 1.46 6.01 -5.83
N ILE A 52 2.49 6.29 -5.04
CA ILE A 52 2.47 7.40 -4.07
C ILE A 52 2.18 8.72 -4.79
N GLN A 53 2.87 8.99 -5.87
CA GLN A 53 2.70 10.22 -6.63
C GLN A 53 1.27 10.34 -7.17
N SER A 54 0.76 9.26 -7.73
CA SER A 54 -0.60 9.23 -8.30
C SER A 54 -1.66 9.46 -7.22
N ILE A 55 -1.51 8.79 -6.07
CA ILE A 55 -2.44 8.91 -4.95
C ILE A 55 -2.44 10.34 -4.40
N LYS A 56 -1.26 10.92 -4.20
CA LYS A 56 -1.12 12.28 -3.70
C LYS A 56 -1.69 13.31 -4.67
N ASN A 57 -1.49 13.10 -5.97
CA ASN A 57 -2.01 14.02 -6.99
C ASN A 57 -3.54 14.09 -6.99
N LEU A 58 -4.20 13.05 -6.51
CA LEU A 58 -5.65 13.01 -6.37
C LEU A 58 -6.14 13.55 -5.02
N GLY A 59 -5.23 14.06 -4.19
CA GLY A 59 -5.58 14.62 -2.90
C GLY A 59 -5.92 13.57 -1.84
N LEU A 60 -5.50 12.33 -2.05
CA LEU A 60 -5.78 11.24 -1.12
C LEU A 60 -4.62 11.05 -0.14
N GLU A 61 -4.94 10.60 1.06
CA GLU A 61 -3.97 10.34 2.12
C GLU A 61 -3.50 8.89 2.08
N ILE A 62 -2.18 8.68 2.20
CA ILE A 62 -1.61 7.36 2.42
C ILE A 62 -1.23 7.29 3.89
N LYS A 63 -1.86 6.38 4.62
CA LYS A 63 -1.63 6.25 6.05
C LYS A 63 -0.30 5.57 6.33
N PHE A 64 -0.03 4.47 5.66
CA PHE A 64 1.27 3.79 5.72
C PHE A 64 1.41 2.81 4.56
N ILE A 65 2.63 2.28 4.43
CA ILE A 65 2.98 1.28 3.42
C ILE A 65 3.30 -0.02 4.14
N VAL A 66 2.83 -1.13 3.60
CA VAL A 66 3.22 -2.48 4.05
C VAL A 66 4.10 -3.10 2.96
N LEU A 67 5.35 -3.39 3.30
CA LEU A 67 6.27 -4.08 2.40
C LEU A 67 6.18 -5.57 2.69
N ASN A 68 5.52 -6.28 1.77
CA ASN A 68 5.15 -7.68 1.96
C ASN A 68 6.14 -8.61 1.29
N ASN A 69 6.80 -9.48 2.07
CA ASN A 69 7.66 -10.53 1.55
C ASN A 69 6.82 -11.71 1.09
N ILE A 70 6.86 -11.99 -0.20
CA ILE A 70 6.04 -13.03 -0.83
C ILE A 70 6.73 -14.40 -0.86
N SER A 71 7.98 -14.48 -0.42
CA SER A 71 8.71 -15.75 -0.33
C SER A 71 9.62 -15.74 0.89
N LYS A 72 9.98 -16.96 1.33
CA LYS A 72 10.85 -17.17 2.50
C LYS A 72 12.23 -16.57 2.31
N ASN A 73 12.75 -16.64 1.09
CA ASN A 73 14.08 -16.15 0.75
C ASN A 73 13.95 -14.96 -0.18
N THR A 74 13.81 -13.78 0.39
CA THR A 74 13.75 -12.54 -0.39
C THR A 74 15.17 -11.96 -0.37
N PRO A 75 15.90 -12.02 -1.49
CA PRO A 75 17.28 -11.53 -1.55
C PRO A 75 17.39 -10.01 -1.55
N LEU A 76 16.28 -9.31 -1.82
CA LEU A 76 16.25 -7.86 -1.89
C LEU A 76 15.65 -7.27 -0.63
N ASP A 77 16.35 -6.33 -0.03
CA ASP A 77 15.81 -5.53 1.06
C ASP A 77 15.49 -4.13 0.51
N ASN A 78 14.24 -3.94 0.09
CA ASN A 78 13.80 -2.67 -0.44
C ASN A 78 13.32 -1.70 0.65
N PHE A 79 13.29 -2.14 1.90
CA PHE A 79 12.82 -1.31 3.01
C PHE A 79 13.68 -0.05 3.18
N GLU A 80 14.97 -0.25 3.34
CA GLU A 80 15.91 0.86 3.56
C GLU A 80 15.95 1.78 2.34
N GLU A 81 16.00 1.20 1.15
CA GLU A 81 16.03 1.96 -0.08
C GLU A 81 14.76 2.80 -0.24
N LEU A 82 13.60 2.20 -0.04
CA LEU A 82 12.33 2.93 -0.16
C LEU A 82 12.22 4.04 0.88
N SER A 83 12.76 3.82 2.08
CA SER A 83 12.74 4.80 3.16
C SER A 83 13.49 6.08 2.80
N ASN A 84 14.42 6.02 1.86
CA ASN A 84 15.17 7.18 1.40
C ASN A 84 14.34 8.12 0.51
N TYR A 85 13.21 7.65 0.00
CA TYR A 85 12.42 8.39 -0.98
C TYR A 85 11.04 8.83 -0.48
N THR A 86 10.66 8.43 0.72
CA THR A 86 9.36 8.82 1.27
C THR A 86 9.42 8.90 2.79
N ASP A 87 8.65 9.82 3.36
CA ASP A 87 8.47 9.95 4.81
C ASP A 87 7.27 9.14 5.31
N ILE A 88 6.52 8.51 4.42
CA ILE A 88 5.39 7.68 4.79
C ILE A 88 5.89 6.49 5.60
N PRO A 89 5.28 6.16 6.75
CA PRO A 89 5.71 5.00 7.53
C PRO A 89 5.64 3.72 6.72
N ILE A 90 6.67 2.87 6.86
CA ILE A 90 6.77 1.59 6.16
C ILE A 90 6.89 0.49 7.20
N PHE A 91 6.02 -0.51 7.10
CA PHE A 91 6.07 -1.70 7.95
C PHE A 91 6.43 -2.91 7.11
N LYS A 92 7.37 -3.71 7.59
CA LYS A 92 7.73 -4.96 6.92
C LYS A 92 6.82 -6.09 7.39
N LEU A 93 6.33 -6.86 6.44
CA LEU A 93 5.57 -8.08 6.72
C LEU A 93 6.37 -9.25 6.17
N GLY A 94 6.84 -10.13 7.04
CA GLY A 94 7.58 -11.31 6.64
C GLY A 94 6.69 -12.35 5.98
N TYR A 95 7.30 -13.33 5.31
CA TYR A 95 6.57 -14.39 4.65
C TYR A 95 5.73 -15.17 5.67
N ASN A 96 4.42 -15.25 5.41
CA ASN A 96 3.44 -15.89 6.30
C ASN A 96 3.33 -15.28 7.70
N GLU A 97 3.79 -14.05 7.87
CA GLU A 97 3.59 -13.33 9.12
C GLU A 97 2.28 -12.54 9.12
N ASN A 98 1.76 -12.30 10.31
CA ASN A 98 0.64 -11.38 10.51
C ASN A 98 1.16 -10.01 10.92
N LEU A 99 0.39 -8.96 10.65
CA LEU A 99 0.72 -7.62 11.11
C LEU A 99 0.82 -7.59 12.63
N SER A 100 1.79 -6.84 13.14
CA SER A 100 1.96 -6.71 14.59
C SER A 100 0.80 -5.95 15.22
N PRO A 101 0.53 -6.16 16.52
CA PRO A 101 -0.49 -5.39 17.23
C PRO A 101 -0.30 -3.89 17.12
N ILE A 102 0.95 -3.40 17.12
CA ILE A 102 1.25 -1.97 17.00
C ILE A 102 0.74 -1.44 15.66
N VAL A 103 0.96 -2.19 14.57
CA VAL A 103 0.48 -1.79 13.25
C VAL A 103 -1.04 -1.78 13.22
N LEU A 104 -1.68 -2.80 13.80
CA LEU A 104 -3.13 -2.87 13.88
C LEU A 104 -3.72 -1.68 14.66
N GLU A 105 -3.08 -1.30 15.76
CA GLU A 105 -3.50 -0.12 16.53
C GLU A 105 -3.37 1.16 15.70
N THR A 106 -2.38 1.24 14.83
CA THR A 106 -2.20 2.39 13.94
C THR A 106 -3.34 2.49 12.92
N ILE A 107 -3.88 1.36 12.47
CA ILE A 107 -5.01 1.32 11.54
C ILE A 107 -6.30 1.79 12.23
N ILE A 108 -6.50 1.35 13.44
CA ILE A 108 -7.69 1.63 14.23
C ILE A 108 -7.60 3.01 14.86
#